data_94fdd25aba4d3e6c5d3d95131817c9b8
#
_entry.id   94fdd25aba4d3e6c5d3d95131817c9b8
#
_cell.length_a   1.000
_cell.length_b   1.000
_cell.length_c   1.000
_cell.angle_alpha   90.00
_cell.angle_beta   90.00
_cell.angle_gamma   90.00
#
_symmetry.space_group_name_H-M   'P 1'
#
loop_
_entity.id
_entity.type
_entity.pdbx_description
1 polymer ?
#
loop_
_entity_poly.entity_id
_entity_poly.type
_entity_poly.pdbx_seq_one_letter_code
_entity_poly.pdbx_strand_id
1 'polypeptide(L)'
;MLAIILLTASSLFWSGNFFFGKVAHITDLSPFKLSFFRWSLALLLLLPFTLKSILENFKYYKENFLLMTTLSILSVTIFNSFTYISLQTTLVLNSTIMASTAPVIMIGFSWIMFRTKISKLQLIGIILSLLGALAIILKGNLNNLYTLNFTIGDIWMFAAVISWCLYSVLLKKMDTSIPQLASLEVMIIIGLFFIIPFYLFESFNGTFLLSSSYDFFIIIYVAILSLIHI
;
A
#
# COMPACT_ATOMS: atom_id res chain seq x y z
N MET A 1 -8.17 -21.59 13.26
CA MET A 1 -7.18 -21.01 14.20
C MET A 1 -5.99 -20.41 13.45
N LEU A 2 -5.30 -21.16 12.56
CA LEU A 2 -4.16 -20.65 11.79
C LEU A 2 -4.48 -19.38 10.99
N ALA A 3 -5.59 -19.33 10.24
CA ALA A 3 -5.99 -18.17 9.46
C ALA A 3 -6.17 -16.88 10.31
N ILE A 4 -6.72 -17.02 11.52
CA ILE A 4 -6.88 -15.87 12.44
C ILE A 4 -5.51 -15.37 12.90
N ILE A 5 -4.60 -16.28 13.25
CA ILE A 5 -3.23 -15.93 13.65
C ILE A 5 -2.51 -15.22 12.50
N LEU A 6 -2.60 -15.74 11.28
CA LEU A 6 -1.96 -15.13 10.11
C LEU A 6 -2.54 -13.74 9.80
N LEU A 7 -3.87 -13.56 9.87
CA LEU A 7 -4.52 -12.27 9.67
C LEU A 7 -4.12 -11.26 10.75
N THR A 8 -4.05 -11.69 12.01
CA THR A 8 -3.61 -10.82 13.10
C THR A 8 -2.14 -10.42 12.94
N ALA A 9 -1.28 -11.37 12.60
CA ALA A 9 0.13 -11.10 12.33
C ALA A 9 0.31 -10.15 11.14
N SER A 10 -0.42 -10.37 10.04
CA SER A 10 -0.42 -9.49 8.87
C SER A 10 -0.82 -8.05 9.24
N SER A 11 -1.88 -7.88 10.02
CA SER A 11 -2.34 -6.57 10.48
C SER A 11 -1.30 -5.87 11.38
N LEU A 12 -0.67 -6.63 12.28
CA LEU A 12 0.41 -6.14 13.15
C LEU A 12 1.61 -5.66 12.31
N PHE A 13 2.04 -6.48 11.37
CA PHE A 13 3.13 -6.12 10.47
C PHE A 13 2.78 -4.89 9.62
N TRP A 14 1.54 -4.79 9.15
CA TRP A 14 1.11 -3.66 8.34
C TRP A 14 1.10 -2.34 9.12
N SER A 15 0.72 -2.37 10.40
CA SER A 15 0.82 -1.19 11.27
C SER A 15 2.25 -0.70 11.40
N GLY A 16 3.23 -1.61 11.41
CA GLY A 16 4.65 -1.31 11.40
C GLY A 16 5.09 -0.52 10.15
N ASN A 17 4.49 -0.77 8.98
CA ASN A 17 4.79 0.01 7.78
C ASN A 17 4.45 1.50 7.93
N PHE A 18 3.31 1.82 8.53
CA PHE A 18 2.94 3.21 8.84
C PHE A 18 3.88 3.84 9.87
N PHE A 19 4.22 3.09 10.92
CA PHE A 19 5.15 3.55 11.95
C PHE A 19 6.52 3.87 11.35
N PHE A 20 7.13 2.95 10.63
CA PHE A 20 8.44 3.16 10.02
C PHE A 20 8.42 4.18 8.88
N GLY A 21 7.30 4.33 8.16
CA GLY A 21 7.11 5.43 7.23
C GLY A 21 7.15 6.80 7.92
N LYS A 22 6.62 6.91 9.14
CA LYS A 22 6.72 8.14 9.95
C LYS A 22 8.13 8.35 10.48
N VAL A 23 8.80 7.30 10.94
CA VAL A 23 10.21 7.36 11.40
C VAL A 23 11.12 7.79 10.25
N ALA A 24 10.91 7.28 9.04
CA ALA A 24 11.65 7.69 7.85
C ALA A 24 11.58 9.20 7.60
N HIS A 25 10.42 9.83 7.82
CA HIS A 25 10.30 11.28 7.74
C HIS A 25 11.15 12.00 8.82
N ILE A 26 11.22 11.45 10.03
CA ILE A 26 12.01 12.03 11.12
C ILE A 26 13.52 11.91 10.84
N THR A 27 13.94 10.89 10.08
CA THR A 27 15.34 10.67 9.68
C THR A 27 15.69 11.31 8.32
N ASP A 28 14.84 12.19 7.79
CA ASP A 28 15.00 12.87 6.49
C ASP A 28 15.08 11.90 5.28
N LEU A 29 14.56 10.68 5.42
CA LEU A 29 14.43 9.75 4.32
C LEU A 29 13.19 10.10 3.51
N SER A 30 13.39 10.61 2.31
CA SER A 30 12.28 11.11 1.46
C SER A 30 11.35 9.97 0.99
N PRO A 31 10.06 10.26 0.72
CA PRO A 31 9.03 9.26 0.39
C PRO A 31 9.36 8.40 -0.82
N PHE A 32 9.80 8.99 -1.92
CA PHE A 32 10.12 8.23 -3.13
C PHE A 32 11.44 7.49 -2.99
N LYS A 33 12.40 8.01 -2.21
CA LYS A 33 13.62 7.28 -1.85
C LYS A 33 13.29 6.03 -1.05
N LEU A 34 12.46 6.15 -0.01
CA LEU A 34 12.01 5.01 0.78
C LEU A 34 11.28 3.98 -0.10
N SER A 35 10.35 4.44 -0.95
CA SER A 35 9.62 3.56 -1.88
C SER A 35 10.56 2.85 -2.85
N PHE A 36 11.53 3.55 -3.43
CA PHE A 36 12.49 2.99 -4.38
C PHE A 36 13.37 1.90 -3.75
N PHE A 37 14.03 2.19 -2.64
CA PHE A 37 14.93 1.23 -2.00
C PHE A 37 14.17 0.03 -1.41
N ARG A 38 12.98 0.26 -0.83
CA ARG A 38 12.11 -0.81 -0.35
C ARG A 38 11.77 -1.81 -1.45
N TRP A 39 11.25 -1.31 -2.59
CA TRP A 39 10.83 -2.17 -3.67
C TRP A 39 12.01 -2.78 -4.44
N SER A 40 13.13 -2.07 -4.54
CA SER A 40 14.37 -2.62 -5.09
C SER A 40 14.90 -3.78 -4.25
N LEU A 41 14.87 -3.66 -2.92
CA LEU A 41 15.26 -4.75 -2.03
C LEU A 41 14.28 -5.92 -2.12
N ALA A 42 12.98 -5.65 -2.16
CA ALA A 42 11.95 -6.69 -2.34
C ALA A 42 12.15 -7.44 -3.66
N LEU A 43 12.42 -6.73 -4.76
CA LEU A 43 12.76 -7.30 -6.07
C LEU A 43 13.94 -8.25 -5.95
N LEU A 44 15.05 -7.80 -5.37
CA LEU A 44 16.26 -8.63 -5.24
C LEU A 44 16.03 -9.89 -4.40
N LEU A 45 15.21 -9.82 -3.37
CA LEU A 45 14.90 -10.95 -2.51
C LEU A 45 13.94 -11.96 -3.16
N LEU A 46 12.99 -11.50 -3.97
CA LEU A 46 12.01 -12.38 -4.62
C LEU A 46 12.51 -12.99 -5.93
N LEU A 47 13.35 -12.29 -6.67
CA LEU A 47 13.78 -12.67 -8.02
C LEU A 47 14.30 -14.11 -8.13
N PRO A 48 15.11 -14.64 -7.19
CA PRO A 48 15.58 -16.02 -7.26
C PRO A 48 14.46 -17.07 -7.25
N PHE A 49 13.33 -16.73 -6.62
CA PHE A 49 12.19 -17.66 -6.46
C PHE A 49 11.15 -17.50 -7.58
N THR A 50 11.10 -16.35 -8.22
CA THR A 50 10.03 -16.00 -9.18
C THR A 50 10.48 -16.02 -10.64
N LEU A 51 11.78 -15.88 -10.90
CA LEU A 51 12.33 -15.74 -12.26
C LEU A 51 11.87 -16.84 -13.22
N LYS A 52 11.95 -18.11 -12.80
CA LYS A 52 11.51 -19.24 -13.61
C LYS A 52 10.03 -19.11 -13.97
N SER A 53 9.18 -18.81 -12.99
CA SER A 53 7.73 -18.67 -13.20
C SER A 53 7.40 -17.46 -14.07
N ILE A 54 8.16 -16.37 -13.97
CA ILE A 54 7.98 -15.19 -14.84
C ILE A 54 8.27 -15.57 -16.30
N LEU A 55 9.37 -16.29 -16.55
CA LEU A 55 9.75 -16.71 -17.89
C LEU A 55 8.72 -17.68 -18.50
N GLU A 56 8.23 -18.64 -17.72
CA GLU A 56 7.18 -19.59 -18.14
C GLU A 56 5.87 -18.90 -18.50
N ASN A 57 5.52 -17.81 -17.80
CA ASN A 57 4.28 -17.07 -18.00
C ASN A 57 4.46 -15.75 -18.76
N PHE A 58 5.62 -15.54 -19.41
CA PHE A 58 5.94 -14.25 -20.06
C PHE A 58 4.90 -13.82 -21.10
N LYS A 59 4.36 -14.80 -21.85
CA LYS A 59 3.30 -14.55 -22.84
C LYS A 59 2.08 -13.91 -22.20
N TYR A 60 1.63 -14.45 -21.07
CA TYR A 60 0.49 -13.92 -20.31
C TYR A 60 0.73 -12.47 -19.90
N TYR A 61 1.90 -12.15 -19.33
CA TYR A 61 2.23 -10.79 -18.91
C TYR A 61 2.28 -9.80 -20.06
N LYS A 62 2.79 -10.24 -21.22
CA LYS A 62 2.80 -9.43 -22.44
C LYS A 62 1.39 -9.15 -22.97
N GLU A 63 0.54 -10.17 -23.03
CA GLU A 63 -0.85 -10.04 -23.49
C GLU A 63 -1.69 -9.18 -22.55
N ASN A 64 -1.40 -9.20 -21.24
CA ASN A 64 -2.10 -8.42 -20.20
C ASN A 64 -1.29 -7.22 -19.73
N PHE A 65 -0.37 -6.70 -20.53
CA PHE A 65 0.57 -5.64 -20.14
C PHE A 65 -0.14 -4.40 -19.57
N LEU A 66 -1.25 -3.96 -20.17
CA LEU A 66 -2.00 -2.81 -19.68
C LEU A 66 -2.58 -3.04 -18.28
N LEU A 67 -3.12 -4.24 -18.02
CA LEU A 67 -3.63 -4.61 -16.70
C LEU A 67 -2.48 -4.64 -15.68
N MET A 68 -1.36 -5.30 -16.01
CA MET A 68 -0.18 -5.37 -15.14
C MET A 68 0.38 -3.99 -14.83
N THR A 69 0.48 -3.10 -15.83
CA THR A 69 0.94 -1.72 -15.64
C THR A 69 -0.01 -0.94 -14.73
N THR A 70 -1.32 -1.05 -14.94
CA THR A 70 -2.31 -0.39 -14.08
C THR A 70 -2.21 -0.87 -12.63
N LEU A 71 -2.13 -2.19 -12.42
CA LEU A 71 -1.97 -2.77 -11.09
C LEU A 71 -0.66 -2.32 -10.42
N SER A 72 0.43 -2.27 -11.19
CA SER A 72 1.76 -1.81 -10.70
C SER A 72 1.72 -0.35 -10.26
N ILE A 73 1.15 0.53 -11.09
CA ILE A 73 1.04 1.95 -10.76
C ILE A 73 0.19 2.14 -9.49
N LEU A 74 -0.94 1.46 -9.39
CA LEU A 74 -1.86 1.60 -8.26
C LEU A 74 -1.26 1.08 -6.95
N SER A 75 -0.63 -0.10 -6.96
CA SER A 75 -0.14 -0.76 -5.74
C SER A 75 1.27 -0.36 -5.36
N VAL A 76 2.21 -0.42 -6.29
CA VAL A 76 3.64 -0.20 -6.02
C VAL A 76 3.96 1.30 -6.02
N THR A 77 3.53 2.01 -7.08
CA THR A 77 3.92 3.42 -7.25
C THR A 77 3.07 4.35 -6.39
N ILE A 78 1.75 4.39 -6.59
CA ILE A 78 0.86 5.38 -5.96
C ILE A 78 0.64 5.05 -4.49
N PHE A 79 0.12 3.86 -4.18
CA PHE A 79 -0.28 3.54 -2.81
C PHE A 79 0.84 3.76 -1.81
N ASN A 80 2.02 3.21 -2.07
CA ASN A 80 3.12 3.31 -1.12
C ASN A 80 3.71 4.72 -1.04
N SER A 81 3.98 5.34 -2.20
CA SER A 81 4.56 6.69 -2.20
C SER A 81 3.62 7.72 -1.58
N PHE A 82 2.32 7.66 -1.89
CA PHE A 82 1.35 8.59 -1.31
C PHE A 82 1.14 8.34 0.19
N THR A 83 1.21 7.08 0.64
CA THR A 83 1.22 6.77 2.07
C THR A 83 2.41 7.44 2.76
N TYR A 84 3.62 7.35 2.19
CA TYR A 84 4.80 7.97 2.80
C TYR A 84 4.79 9.51 2.71
N ILE A 85 4.27 10.08 1.63
CA ILE A 85 4.03 11.53 1.53
C ILE A 85 3.02 11.97 2.60
N SER A 86 1.96 11.23 2.80
CA SER A 86 0.94 11.56 3.80
C SER A 86 1.53 11.63 5.20
N LEU A 87 2.39 10.66 5.55
CA LEU A 87 3.02 10.55 6.86
C LEU A 87 3.99 11.69 7.17
N GLN A 88 4.36 12.52 6.20
CA GLN A 88 5.15 13.73 6.48
C GLN A 88 4.37 14.73 7.32
N THR A 89 3.08 14.91 7.04
CA THR A 89 2.26 15.98 7.66
C THR A 89 1.09 15.47 8.50
N THR A 90 0.67 14.19 8.34
CA THR A 90 -0.40 13.60 9.14
C THR A 90 0.12 12.68 10.24
N LEU A 91 -0.75 12.38 11.20
CA LEU A 91 -0.46 11.42 12.27
C LEU A 91 -0.64 9.99 11.77
N VAL A 92 0.20 9.06 12.26
CA VAL A 92 0.06 7.63 11.96
C VAL A 92 -1.34 7.12 12.29
N LEU A 93 -1.92 7.58 13.41
CA LEU A 93 -3.28 7.22 13.82
C LEU A 93 -4.31 7.62 12.77
N ASN A 94 -4.27 8.85 12.24
CA ASN A 94 -5.19 9.32 11.20
C ASN A 94 -5.05 8.47 9.93
N SER A 95 -3.80 8.21 9.50
CA SER A 95 -3.53 7.37 8.33
C SER A 95 -4.11 5.96 8.47
N THR A 96 -3.96 5.32 9.63
CA THR A 96 -4.48 3.98 9.87
C THR A 96 -6.00 3.95 9.92
N ILE A 97 -6.63 4.98 10.48
CA ILE A 97 -8.09 5.11 10.49
C ILE A 97 -8.62 5.31 9.06
N MET A 98 -7.98 6.16 8.27
CA MET A 98 -8.36 6.33 6.86
C MET A 98 -8.19 5.03 6.09
N ALA A 99 -7.11 4.26 6.33
CA ALA A 99 -6.93 2.95 5.73
C ALA A 99 -8.04 1.96 6.12
N SER A 100 -8.62 2.07 7.32
CA SER A 100 -9.73 1.22 7.76
C SER A 100 -11.04 1.45 6.99
N THR A 101 -11.15 2.54 6.21
CA THR A 101 -12.28 2.78 5.30
C THR A 101 -12.20 1.98 3.99
N ALA A 102 -11.04 1.37 3.71
CA ALA A 102 -10.80 0.64 2.48
C ALA A 102 -11.87 -0.43 2.14
N PRO A 103 -12.38 -1.26 3.07
CA PRO A 103 -13.41 -2.24 2.76
C PRO A 103 -14.67 -1.62 2.17
N VAL A 104 -15.07 -0.45 2.66
CA VAL A 104 -16.25 0.28 2.18
C VAL A 104 -16.04 0.74 0.73
N ILE A 105 -14.89 1.34 0.46
CA ILE A 105 -14.52 1.85 -0.87
C ILE A 105 -14.38 0.68 -1.86
N MET A 106 -13.75 -0.44 -1.42
CA MET A 106 -13.63 -1.67 -2.25
C MET A 106 -14.98 -2.23 -2.65
N ILE A 107 -15.95 -2.23 -1.74
CA ILE A 107 -17.31 -2.69 -2.05
C ILE A 107 -17.97 -1.77 -3.06
N GLY A 108 -17.82 -0.45 -2.91
CA GLY A 108 -18.30 0.53 -3.88
C GLY A 108 -17.73 0.28 -5.29
N PHE A 109 -16.41 0.15 -5.42
CA PHE A 109 -15.77 -0.17 -6.70
C PHE A 109 -16.18 -1.54 -7.23
N SER A 110 -16.28 -2.56 -6.38
CA SER A 110 -16.72 -3.90 -6.78
C SER A 110 -18.15 -3.89 -7.31
N TRP A 111 -19.04 -3.10 -6.72
CA TRP A 111 -20.40 -2.91 -7.23
C TRP A 111 -20.42 -2.16 -8.57
N ILE A 112 -19.66 -1.09 -8.71
CA ILE A 112 -19.58 -0.31 -9.96
C ILE A 112 -19.01 -1.16 -11.10
N MET A 113 -17.92 -1.91 -10.85
CA MET A 113 -17.17 -2.60 -11.90
C MET A 113 -17.73 -3.99 -12.21
N PHE A 114 -18.23 -4.71 -11.20
CA PHE A 114 -18.65 -6.11 -11.35
C PHE A 114 -20.12 -6.34 -11.00
N ARG A 115 -20.86 -5.29 -10.63
CA ARG A 115 -22.28 -5.37 -10.22
C ARG A 115 -22.51 -6.39 -9.10
N THR A 116 -21.54 -6.57 -8.22
CA THR A 116 -21.64 -7.47 -7.08
C THR A 116 -22.70 -6.97 -6.10
N LYS A 117 -23.61 -7.87 -5.70
CA LYS A 117 -24.63 -7.54 -4.69
C LYS A 117 -24.02 -7.54 -3.30
N ILE A 118 -24.34 -6.52 -2.52
CA ILE A 118 -23.92 -6.40 -1.12
C ILE A 118 -24.96 -7.13 -0.26
N SER A 119 -24.54 -8.05 0.60
CA SER A 119 -25.44 -8.71 1.56
C SER A 119 -25.79 -7.76 2.70
N LYS A 120 -26.95 -7.96 3.34
CA LYS A 120 -27.37 -7.17 4.50
C LYS A 120 -26.35 -7.26 5.65
N LEU A 121 -25.76 -8.42 5.85
CA LEU A 121 -24.73 -8.64 6.88
C LEU A 121 -23.44 -7.85 6.60
N GLN A 122 -23.02 -7.81 5.32
CA GLN A 122 -21.88 -6.98 4.92
C GLN A 122 -22.17 -5.49 5.13
N LEU A 123 -23.38 -5.02 4.82
CA LEU A 123 -23.77 -3.62 5.04
C LEU A 123 -23.71 -3.26 6.53
N ILE A 124 -24.23 -4.13 7.41
CA ILE A 124 -24.15 -3.93 8.87
C ILE A 124 -22.69 -3.86 9.32
N GLY A 125 -21.83 -4.79 8.84
CA GLY A 125 -20.40 -4.79 9.17
C GLY A 125 -19.69 -3.51 8.73
N ILE A 126 -20.02 -2.98 7.54
CA ILE A 126 -19.52 -1.70 7.05
C ILE A 126 -19.90 -0.55 7.99
N ILE A 127 -21.18 -0.45 8.32
CA ILE A 127 -21.70 0.62 9.21
C ILE A 127 -20.98 0.56 10.57
N LEU A 128 -20.89 -0.62 11.16
CA LEU A 128 -20.18 -0.82 12.44
C LEU A 128 -18.71 -0.43 12.36
N SER A 129 -18.02 -0.80 11.27
CA SER A 129 -16.61 -0.43 11.04
C SER A 129 -16.43 1.08 10.93
N LEU A 130 -17.30 1.77 10.17
CA LEU A 130 -17.25 3.22 10.04
C LEU A 130 -17.55 3.94 11.36
N LEU A 131 -18.53 3.47 12.11
CA LEU A 131 -18.85 4.01 13.44
C LEU A 131 -17.69 3.79 14.43
N GLY A 132 -17.04 2.61 14.38
CA GLY A 132 -15.84 2.33 15.17
C GLY A 132 -14.68 3.25 14.84
N ALA A 133 -14.39 3.43 13.56
CA ALA A 133 -13.37 4.37 13.09
C ALA A 133 -13.65 5.80 13.53
N LEU A 134 -14.90 6.26 13.37
CA LEU A 134 -15.35 7.59 13.81
C LEU A 134 -15.20 7.76 15.33
N ALA A 135 -15.59 6.76 16.13
CA ALA A 135 -15.45 6.80 17.58
C ALA A 135 -13.98 6.94 18.02
N ILE A 136 -13.05 6.30 17.32
CA ILE A 136 -11.60 6.41 17.58
C ILE A 136 -11.11 7.82 17.20
N ILE A 137 -11.48 8.35 16.03
CA ILE A 137 -11.10 9.71 15.59
C ILE A 137 -11.57 10.74 16.62
N LEU A 138 -12.80 10.61 17.07
CA LEU A 138 -13.42 11.53 18.01
C LEU A 138 -13.00 11.28 19.47
N LYS A 139 -12.17 10.25 19.74
CA LYS A 139 -11.78 9.86 21.11
C LYS A 139 -13.00 9.66 22.03
N GLY A 140 -14.11 9.16 21.49
CA GLY A 140 -15.37 8.99 22.19
C GLY A 140 -16.13 10.29 22.52
N ASN A 141 -15.69 11.46 22.07
CA ASN A 141 -16.31 12.74 22.34
C ASN A 141 -16.71 13.45 21.03
N LEU A 142 -18.00 13.58 20.79
CA LEU A 142 -18.55 14.22 19.58
C LEU A 142 -18.12 15.69 19.40
N ASN A 143 -17.81 16.39 20.50
CA ASN A 143 -17.34 17.78 20.40
C ASN A 143 -15.99 17.88 19.67
N ASN A 144 -15.20 16.81 19.63
CA ASN A 144 -13.95 16.78 18.89
C ASN A 144 -14.15 16.86 17.37
N LEU A 145 -15.39 16.72 16.89
CA LEU A 145 -15.71 16.93 15.47
C LEU A 145 -15.38 18.36 15.02
N TYR A 146 -15.57 19.34 15.89
CA TYR A 146 -15.26 20.75 15.62
C TYR A 146 -13.77 21.09 15.69
N THR A 147 -12.96 20.20 16.26
CA THR A 147 -11.51 20.38 16.42
C THR A 147 -10.67 19.50 15.47
N LEU A 148 -11.34 18.81 14.51
CA LEU A 148 -10.64 18.03 13.51
C LEU A 148 -9.87 18.96 12.57
N ASN A 149 -8.54 18.86 12.64
CA ASN A 149 -7.66 19.55 11.70
C ASN A 149 -7.25 18.59 10.59
N PHE A 150 -7.77 18.81 9.39
CA PHE A 150 -7.34 18.09 8.22
C PHE A 150 -6.04 18.69 7.68
N THR A 151 -5.08 17.82 7.43
CA THR A 151 -3.79 18.19 6.85
C THR A 151 -3.76 17.81 5.37
N ILE A 152 -2.81 18.38 4.63
CA ILE A 152 -2.55 17.95 3.24
C ILE A 152 -2.19 16.45 3.17
N GLY A 153 -1.56 15.91 4.23
CA GLY A 153 -1.25 14.49 4.34
C GLY A 153 -2.48 13.60 4.36
N ASP A 154 -3.59 14.06 4.93
CA ASP A 154 -4.85 13.29 4.93
C ASP A 154 -5.40 13.13 3.50
N ILE A 155 -5.24 14.16 2.64
CA ILE A 155 -5.62 14.08 1.23
C ILE A 155 -4.77 13.04 0.50
N TRP A 156 -3.45 13.03 0.73
CA TRP A 156 -2.55 12.04 0.15
C TRP A 156 -2.89 10.62 0.63
N MET A 157 -3.23 10.46 1.92
CA MET A 157 -3.64 9.17 2.45
C MET A 157 -4.95 8.69 1.83
N PHE A 158 -5.92 9.58 1.67
CA PHE A 158 -7.18 9.22 1.02
C PHE A 158 -6.96 8.77 -0.44
N ALA A 159 -6.13 9.48 -1.19
CA ALA A 159 -5.74 9.09 -2.54
C ALA A 159 -5.01 7.72 -2.57
N ALA A 160 -4.13 7.45 -1.60
CA ALA A 160 -3.49 6.16 -1.44
C ALA A 160 -4.52 5.05 -1.19
N VAL A 161 -5.48 5.26 -0.28
CA VAL A 161 -6.54 4.28 0.02
C VAL A 161 -7.40 4.00 -1.21
N ILE A 162 -7.80 5.03 -1.97
CA ILE A 162 -8.53 4.85 -3.23
C ILE A 162 -7.73 4.00 -4.21
N SER A 163 -6.44 4.29 -4.37
CA SER A 163 -5.53 3.54 -5.25
C SER A 163 -5.46 2.06 -4.85
N TRP A 164 -5.28 1.79 -3.56
CA TRP A 164 -5.27 0.43 -3.02
C TRP A 164 -6.58 -0.31 -3.24
N CYS A 165 -7.72 0.36 -3.03
CA CYS A 165 -9.03 -0.23 -3.23
C CYS A 165 -9.27 -0.57 -4.71
N LEU A 166 -8.86 0.31 -5.62
CA LEU A 166 -8.98 0.09 -7.05
C LEU A 166 -8.07 -1.06 -7.51
N TYR A 167 -6.82 -1.10 -7.03
CA TYR A 167 -5.91 -2.21 -7.22
C TYR A 167 -6.55 -3.54 -6.78
N SER A 168 -7.04 -3.60 -5.54
CA SER A 168 -7.61 -4.82 -4.95
C SER A 168 -8.82 -5.34 -5.73
N VAL A 169 -9.64 -4.44 -6.27
CA VAL A 169 -10.79 -4.80 -7.09
C VAL A 169 -10.37 -5.25 -8.49
N LEU A 170 -9.40 -4.57 -9.12
CA LEU A 170 -8.88 -4.91 -10.43
C LEU A 170 -8.08 -6.23 -10.42
N LEU A 171 -7.46 -6.57 -9.30
CA LEU A 171 -6.71 -7.82 -9.13
C LEU A 171 -7.58 -9.06 -9.44
N LYS A 172 -8.90 -8.95 -9.24
CA LYS A 172 -9.86 -10.02 -9.62
C LYS A 172 -9.90 -10.33 -11.11
N LYS A 173 -9.35 -9.46 -11.96
CA LYS A 173 -9.25 -9.70 -13.41
C LYS A 173 -8.04 -10.56 -13.80
N MET A 174 -7.11 -10.77 -12.85
CA MET A 174 -5.97 -11.64 -13.12
C MET A 174 -6.40 -13.11 -13.16
N ASP A 175 -5.72 -13.87 -14.00
CA ASP A 175 -5.89 -15.31 -14.07
C ASP A 175 -5.33 -15.96 -12.79
N THR A 176 -6.15 -16.70 -12.09
CA THR A 176 -5.79 -17.41 -10.85
C THR A 176 -4.84 -18.58 -11.06
N SER A 177 -4.64 -19.03 -12.29
CA SER A 177 -3.66 -20.07 -12.64
C SER A 177 -2.21 -19.55 -12.61
N ILE A 178 -2.02 -18.22 -12.69
CA ILE A 178 -0.71 -17.59 -12.68
C ILE A 178 -0.21 -17.45 -11.24
N PRO A 179 1.02 -17.87 -10.92
CA PRO A 179 1.56 -17.75 -9.57
C PRO A 179 1.57 -16.28 -9.09
N GLN A 180 0.93 -16.04 -7.95
CA GLN A 180 0.75 -14.67 -7.42
C GLN A 180 2.08 -13.98 -7.12
N LEU A 181 3.06 -14.71 -6.57
CA LEU A 181 4.40 -14.18 -6.31
C LEU A 181 5.11 -13.68 -7.58
N ALA A 182 5.01 -14.44 -8.68
CA ALA A 182 5.59 -14.03 -9.96
C ALA A 182 4.88 -12.79 -10.53
N SER A 183 3.56 -12.72 -10.38
CA SER A 183 2.78 -11.55 -10.79
C SER A 183 3.12 -10.32 -9.98
N LEU A 184 3.32 -10.47 -8.66
CA LEU A 184 3.78 -9.37 -7.82
C LEU A 184 5.15 -8.87 -8.26
N GLU A 185 6.07 -9.78 -8.54
CA GLU A 185 7.42 -9.43 -8.99
C GLU A 185 7.40 -8.62 -10.28
N VAL A 186 6.58 -9.03 -11.26
CA VAL A 186 6.36 -8.26 -12.49
C VAL A 186 5.77 -6.87 -12.17
N MET A 187 4.83 -6.78 -11.23
CA MET A 187 4.29 -5.50 -10.78
C MET A 187 5.34 -4.63 -10.10
N ILE A 188 6.26 -5.21 -9.33
CA ILE A 188 7.38 -4.47 -8.72
C ILE A 188 8.31 -3.92 -9.80
N ILE A 189 8.69 -4.73 -10.78
CA ILE A 189 9.57 -4.30 -11.90
C ILE A 189 8.95 -3.10 -12.63
N ILE A 190 7.69 -3.21 -13.02
CA ILE A 190 7.00 -2.13 -13.72
C ILE A 190 6.82 -0.90 -12.80
N GLY A 191 6.43 -1.12 -11.54
CA GLY A 191 6.21 -0.03 -10.58
C GLY A 191 7.48 0.74 -10.26
N LEU A 192 8.63 0.06 -10.17
CA LEU A 192 9.93 0.71 -10.00
C LEU A 192 10.27 1.63 -11.17
N PHE A 193 9.95 1.21 -12.40
CA PHE A 193 10.13 2.08 -13.57
C PHE A 193 9.40 3.42 -13.43
N PHE A 194 8.20 3.41 -12.85
CA PHE A 194 7.43 4.63 -12.59
C PHE A 194 7.87 5.40 -11.33
N ILE A 195 8.52 4.74 -10.36
CA ILE A 195 9.08 5.41 -9.17
C ILE A 195 10.38 6.14 -9.49
N ILE A 196 11.22 5.60 -10.39
CA ILE A 196 12.56 6.13 -10.72
C ILE A 196 12.57 7.63 -11.00
N PRO A 197 11.70 8.21 -11.86
CA PRO A 197 11.72 9.64 -12.13
C PRO A 197 11.53 10.50 -10.88
N PHE A 198 10.64 10.11 -9.99
CA PHE A 198 10.37 10.84 -8.75
C PHE A 198 11.50 10.66 -7.73
N TYR A 199 12.07 9.45 -7.62
CA TYR A 199 13.27 9.20 -6.82
C TYR A 199 14.45 10.06 -7.28
N LEU A 200 14.69 10.13 -8.59
CA LEU A 200 15.75 10.98 -9.14
C LEU A 200 15.49 12.45 -8.84
N PHE A 201 14.26 12.93 -9.02
CA PHE A 201 13.90 14.32 -8.70
C PHE A 201 14.13 14.67 -7.23
N GLU A 202 13.74 13.81 -6.28
CA GLU A 202 14.04 14.01 -4.85
C GLU A 202 15.55 13.96 -4.59
N SER A 203 16.28 13.07 -5.24
CA SER A 203 17.71 12.87 -5.03
C SER A 203 18.57 14.00 -5.58
N PHE A 204 18.15 14.66 -6.66
CA PHE A 204 18.83 15.87 -7.16
C PHE A 204 18.74 17.04 -6.20
N ASN A 205 17.68 17.09 -5.38
CA ASN A 205 17.48 18.14 -4.36
C ASN A 205 18.01 17.73 -2.97
N GLY A 206 18.60 16.53 -2.85
CA GLY A 206 19.07 15.98 -1.59
C GLY A 206 20.28 15.05 -1.77
N THR A 207 20.24 13.87 -1.14
CA THR A 207 21.28 12.84 -1.26
C THR A 207 20.79 11.67 -2.09
N PHE A 208 21.64 11.13 -2.97
CA PHE A 208 21.31 9.92 -3.77
C PHE A 208 21.28 8.65 -2.94
N LEU A 209 22.19 8.54 -1.98
CA LEU A 209 22.36 7.35 -1.16
C LEU A 209 21.70 7.51 0.22
N LEU A 210 21.61 6.39 0.90
CA LEU A 210 21.16 6.33 2.28
C LEU A 210 22.24 6.96 3.17
N SER A 211 21.80 7.82 4.08
CA SER A 211 22.71 8.66 4.88
C SER A 211 23.00 8.05 6.25
N SER A 212 22.17 7.13 6.72
CA SER A 212 22.21 6.62 8.08
C SER A 212 22.02 5.09 8.11
N SER A 213 22.64 4.44 9.11
CA SER A 213 22.35 3.02 9.42
C SER A 213 20.87 2.78 9.80
N TYR A 214 20.19 3.80 10.31
CA TYR A 214 18.74 3.75 10.58
C TYR A 214 17.94 3.62 9.28
N ASP A 215 18.35 4.29 8.19
CA ASP A 215 17.70 4.20 6.88
C ASP A 215 17.72 2.76 6.35
N PHE A 216 18.88 2.08 6.48
CA PHE A 216 19.02 0.66 6.10
C PHE A 216 18.08 -0.23 6.92
N PHE A 217 17.99 -0.02 8.23
CA PHE A 217 17.10 -0.79 9.09
C PHE A 217 15.63 -0.59 8.69
N ILE A 218 15.21 0.66 8.47
CA ILE A 218 13.85 1.00 8.03
C ILE A 218 13.54 0.30 6.71
N ILE A 219 14.43 0.40 5.72
CA ILE A 219 14.24 -0.20 4.40
C ILE A 219 14.15 -1.72 4.49
N ILE A 220 15.06 -2.37 5.21
CA ILE A 220 15.03 -3.83 5.41
C ILE A 220 13.70 -4.24 6.05
N TYR A 221 13.28 -3.55 7.09
CA TYR A 221 12.03 -3.85 7.78
C TYR A 221 10.83 -3.73 6.83
N VAL A 222 10.67 -2.59 6.15
CA VAL A 222 9.51 -2.38 5.26
C VAL A 222 9.58 -3.23 3.99
N ALA A 223 10.77 -3.62 3.50
CA ALA A 223 10.92 -4.53 2.38
C ALA A 223 10.49 -5.95 2.76
N ILE A 224 10.98 -6.48 3.87
CA ILE A 224 10.58 -7.81 4.37
C ILE A 224 9.08 -7.85 4.64
N LEU A 225 8.50 -6.80 5.21
CA LEU A 225 7.05 -6.70 5.40
C LEU A 225 6.27 -6.77 4.08
N SER A 226 6.84 -6.22 3.01
CA SER A 226 6.22 -6.32 1.67
C SER A 226 6.11 -7.76 1.20
N LEU A 227 7.05 -8.62 1.59
CA LEU A 227 7.07 -10.04 1.21
C LEU A 227 6.09 -10.89 2.03
N ILE A 228 5.84 -10.51 3.29
CA ILE A 228 4.93 -11.25 4.19
C ILE A 228 3.46 -11.00 3.83
N HIS A 229 3.18 -9.91 3.11
CA HIS A 229 1.82 -9.47 2.79
C HIS A 229 1.18 -10.20 1.60
N ILE A 230 1.87 -11.15 1.05
CA ILE A 230 1.49 -11.98 -0.11
C ILE A 230 1.08 -13.36 0.37
#